data_1734151a67abcef74635f481df73b80d
#
_entry.id   1734151a67abcef74635f481df73b80d
#
_cell.length_a   1.000
_cell.length_b   1.000
_cell.length_c   1.000
_cell.angle_alpha   90.00
_cell.angle_beta   90.00
_cell.angle_gamma   90.00
#
_symmetry.space_group_name_H-M   'P 1'
#
loop_
_entity.id
_entity.type
_entity.pdbx_description
1 polymer ?
#
loop_
_entity_poly.entity_id
_entity_poly.type
_entity_poly.pdbx_seq_one_letter_code
_entity_poly.pdbx_strand_id
1 'polypeptide(L)'
;INRYLASQIKVNFPFEPTVEQENSIEKLAEFILSANDRKVFLLCGYAGTGKTTLISALVKTMSQLERRCVLLAPTGRAAKVFSSYSGNSAYTIHKWIYRQKSILNGSPFVLMENRAINTLFI
;
A
#
# COMPACT_ATOMS: atom_id res chain seq x y z
N ILE A 1 6.40 17.81 -9.75
CA ILE A 1 5.77 17.09 -8.63
C ILE A 1 6.05 15.59 -8.75
N ASN A 2 5.85 14.97 -9.93
CA ASN A 2 6.17 13.55 -10.14
C ASN A 2 7.63 13.23 -9.85
N ARG A 3 8.55 14.10 -10.27
CA ARG A 3 9.99 13.95 -10.01
C ARG A 3 10.32 14.02 -8.53
N TYR A 4 9.64 14.88 -7.80
CA TYR A 4 9.84 15.01 -6.37
C TYR A 4 9.42 13.75 -5.62
N LEU A 5 8.25 13.21 -5.92
CA LEU A 5 7.78 11.98 -5.29
C LEU A 5 8.69 10.79 -5.64
N ALA A 6 9.04 10.63 -6.89
CA ALA A 6 9.99 9.59 -7.32
C ALA A 6 11.34 9.71 -6.62
N SER A 7 11.85 10.93 -6.49
CA SER A 7 13.10 11.22 -5.77
C SER A 7 12.99 10.80 -4.30
N GLN A 8 11.89 11.11 -3.62
CA GLN A 8 11.68 10.73 -2.22
C GLN A 8 11.58 9.21 -2.05
N ILE A 9 10.95 8.52 -2.96
CA ILE A 9 10.90 7.05 -2.94
C ILE A 9 12.32 6.47 -3.08
N LYS A 10 13.13 7.01 -3.97
CA LYS A 10 14.53 6.58 -4.14
C LYS A 10 15.37 6.81 -2.88
N VAL A 11 15.17 7.92 -2.19
CA VAL A 11 15.84 8.22 -0.91
C VAL A 11 15.52 7.16 0.14
N ASN A 12 14.28 6.67 0.18
CA ASN A 12 13.85 5.65 1.13
C ASN A 12 14.20 4.22 0.69
N PHE A 13 14.77 4.07 -0.49
CA PHE A 13 15.20 2.76 -0.99
C PHE A 13 16.50 2.34 -0.28
N PRO A 14 16.61 1.09 0.23
CA PRO A 14 17.77 0.67 1.04
C PRO A 14 19.07 0.51 0.25
N PHE A 15 18.99 0.47 -1.06
CA PHE A 15 20.14 0.37 -1.97
C PHE A 15 19.80 1.07 -3.28
N GLU A 16 20.77 1.16 -4.19
CA GLU A 16 20.54 1.79 -5.48
C GLU A 16 19.57 0.95 -6.33
N PRO A 17 18.45 1.53 -6.79
CA PRO A 17 17.48 0.75 -7.56
C PRO A 17 18.00 0.39 -8.95
N THR A 18 17.57 -0.77 -9.45
CA THR A 18 17.84 -1.17 -10.84
C THR A 18 17.05 -0.29 -11.80
N VAL A 19 17.38 -0.38 -13.10
CA VAL A 19 16.65 0.37 -14.14
C VAL A 19 15.16 0.02 -14.13
N GLU A 20 14.82 -1.25 -13.96
CA GLU A 20 13.42 -1.70 -13.88
C GLU A 20 12.71 -1.14 -12.64
N GLN A 21 13.40 -1.12 -11.52
CA GLN A 21 12.88 -0.53 -10.28
C GLN A 21 12.68 0.98 -10.43
N GLU A 22 13.60 1.68 -11.06
CA GLU A 22 13.44 3.12 -11.33
C GLU A 22 12.23 3.40 -12.20
N ASN A 23 12.02 2.61 -13.26
CA ASN A 23 10.84 2.73 -14.11
C ASN A 23 9.54 2.49 -13.32
N SER A 24 9.54 1.50 -12.45
CA SER A 24 8.40 1.22 -11.59
C SER A 24 8.12 2.35 -10.61
N ILE A 25 9.17 2.93 -10.03
CA ILE A 25 9.07 4.08 -9.12
C ILE A 25 8.43 5.28 -9.85
N GLU A 26 8.88 5.58 -11.06
CA GLU A 26 8.34 6.68 -11.85
C GLU A 26 6.86 6.47 -12.19
N LYS A 27 6.49 5.26 -12.60
CA LYS A 27 5.11 4.90 -12.90
C LYS A 27 4.21 4.96 -11.67
N LEU A 28 4.71 4.51 -10.53
CA LEU A 28 3.97 4.58 -9.26
C LEU A 28 3.78 6.04 -8.81
N ALA A 29 4.80 6.87 -8.94
CA ALA A 29 4.70 8.29 -8.61
C ALA A 29 3.66 8.98 -9.48
N GLU A 30 3.66 8.72 -10.76
CA GLU A 30 2.66 9.25 -11.70
C GLU A 30 1.25 8.77 -11.34
N PHE A 31 1.09 7.49 -11.03
CA PHE A 31 -0.19 6.91 -10.62
C PHE A 31 -0.73 7.57 -9.35
N ILE A 32 0.09 7.73 -8.32
CA ILE A 32 -0.31 8.30 -7.03
C ILE A 32 -0.74 9.76 -7.18
N LEU A 33 -0.07 10.51 -8.04
CA LEU A 33 -0.36 11.92 -8.28
C LEU A 33 -1.48 12.14 -9.31
N SER A 34 -1.97 11.06 -9.92
CA SER A 34 -3.09 11.14 -10.86
C SER A 34 -4.38 11.61 -10.16
N ALA A 35 -5.11 12.50 -10.80
CA ALA A 35 -6.37 13.04 -10.29
C ALA A 35 -7.55 12.06 -10.38
N ASN A 36 -7.38 10.95 -11.07
CA ASN A 36 -8.44 9.96 -11.25
C ASN A 36 -8.43 8.95 -10.10
N ASP A 37 -9.46 8.96 -9.28
CA ASP A 37 -9.62 8.13 -8.08
C ASP A 37 -10.14 6.71 -8.34
N ARG A 38 -10.42 6.37 -9.61
CA ARG A 38 -10.88 5.02 -10.01
C ARG A 38 -9.82 4.25 -10.79
N LYS A 39 -8.58 4.37 -10.37
CA LYS A 39 -7.46 3.65 -11.00
C LYS A 39 -6.91 2.57 -10.09
N VAL A 40 -6.42 1.51 -10.71
CA VAL A 40 -5.70 0.43 -10.03
C VAL A 40 -4.33 0.31 -10.69
N PHE A 41 -3.29 0.20 -9.88
CA PHE A 41 -1.93 -0.10 -10.33
C PHE A 41 -1.61 -1.54 -9.95
N LEU A 42 -1.25 -2.34 -10.93
CA LEU A 42 -0.89 -3.72 -10.72
C LEU A 42 0.63 -3.90 -10.82
N LEU A 43 1.25 -4.25 -9.70
CA LEU A 43 2.69 -4.52 -9.64
C LEU A 43 2.90 -6.04 -9.63
N CYS A 44 3.46 -6.56 -10.71
CA CYS A 44 3.70 -7.98 -10.90
C CYS A 44 5.19 -8.29 -10.93
N GLY A 45 5.54 -9.48 -10.46
CA GLY A 45 6.90 -9.98 -10.51
C GLY A 45 7.01 -11.27 -9.70
N TYR A 46 8.03 -12.05 -10.00
CA TYR A 46 8.31 -13.27 -9.25
C TYR A 46 8.83 -12.96 -7.84
N ALA A 47 8.78 -13.94 -6.94
CA ALA A 47 9.37 -13.83 -5.62
C ALA A 47 10.87 -13.47 -5.73
N GLY A 48 11.33 -12.58 -4.87
CA GLY A 48 12.73 -12.14 -4.88
C GLY A 48 13.10 -11.06 -5.88
N THR A 49 12.12 -10.48 -6.59
CA THR A 49 12.36 -9.39 -7.56
C THR A 49 12.38 -7.99 -6.95
N GLY A 50 12.29 -7.88 -5.62
CA GLY A 50 12.36 -6.60 -4.93
C GLY A 50 11.02 -5.86 -4.83
N LYS A 51 9.89 -6.51 -5.11
CA LYS A 51 8.55 -5.90 -4.95
C LYS A 51 8.31 -5.41 -3.54
N THR A 52 8.63 -6.23 -2.55
CA THR A 52 8.45 -5.90 -1.13
C THR A 52 9.29 -4.69 -0.74
N THR A 53 10.53 -4.62 -1.22
CA THR A 53 11.42 -3.48 -0.98
C THR A 53 10.86 -2.21 -1.59
N LEU A 54 10.35 -2.29 -2.81
CA LEU A 54 9.74 -1.17 -3.51
C LEU A 54 8.50 -0.65 -2.76
N ILE A 55 7.62 -1.54 -2.36
CA ILE A 55 6.40 -1.17 -1.61
C ILE A 55 6.77 -0.61 -0.24
N SER A 56 7.74 -1.17 0.45
CA SER A 56 8.21 -0.63 1.74
C SER A 56 8.73 0.80 1.61
N ALA A 57 9.51 1.07 0.58
CA ALA A 57 10.01 2.43 0.30
C ALA A 57 8.86 3.39 -0.03
N LEU A 58 7.89 2.94 -0.81
CA LEU A 58 6.72 3.72 -1.18
C LEU A 58 5.86 4.06 0.03
N VAL A 59 5.56 3.08 0.88
CA VAL A 59 4.77 3.27 2.10
C VAL A 59 5.47 4.24 3.04
N LYS A 60 6.76 4.12 3.21
CA LYS A 60 7.56 5.03 4.03
C LYS A 60 7.50 6.46 3.50
N THR A 61 7.60 6.63 2.20
CA THR A 61 7.49 7.93 1.54
C THR A 61 6.10 8.54 1.74
N MET A 62 5.05 7.75 1.57
CA MET A 62 3.68 8.20 1.80
C MET A 62 3.46 8.67 3.23
N SER A 63 4.03 7.94 4.19
CA SER A 63 3.99 8.29 5.60
C SER A 63 4.67 9.62 5.88
N GLN A 64 5.84 9.84 5.29
CA GLN A 64 6.59 11.10 5.42
C GLN A 64 5.86 12.29 4.80
N LEU A 65 5.08 12.06 3.76
CA LEU A 65 4.26 13.09 3.12
C LEU A 65 2.89 13.26 3.76
N GLU A 66 2.66 12.62 4.89
CA GLU A 66 1.39 12.66 5.65
C GLU A 66 0.17 12.23 4.82
N ARG A 67 0.38 11.39 3.81
CA ARG A 67 -0.70 10.80 3.04
C ARG A 67 -1.24 9.57 3.75
N ARG A 68 -2.53 9.55 3.93
CA ARG A 68 -3.20 8.41 4.57
C ARG A 68 -3.28 7.23 3.61
N CYS A 69 -2.63 6.16 3.98
CA CYS A 69 -2.71 4.90 3.24
C CYS A 69 -3.04 3.75 4.19
N VAL A 70 -3.57 2.68 3.64
CA VAL A 70 -3.82 1.46 4.40
C VAL A 70 -3.20 0.27 3.67
N LEU A 71 -2.66 -0.65 4.45
CA LEU A 71 -2.02 -1.86 3.95
C LEU A 71 -2.95 -3.04 4.20
N LEU A 72 -3.30 -3.75 3.14
CA LEU A 72 -4.20 -4.88 3.21
C LEU A 72 -3.56 -6.13 2.63
N ALA A 73 -3.97 -7.27 3.15
CA ALA A 73 -3.53 -8.57 2.67
C ALA A 73 -4.71 -9.56 2.68
N PRO A 74 -4.67 -10.59 1.84
CA PRO A 74 -5.78 -11.55 1.77
C PRO A 74 -5.90 -12.45 3.00
N THR A 75 -4.81 -12.67 3.75
CA THR A 75 -4.80 -13.53 4.95
C THR A 75 -4.13 -12.83 6.11
N GLY A 76 -4.41 -13.30 7.34
CA GLY A 76 -3.77 -12.78 8.55
C GLY A 76 -2.26 -12.97 8.54
N ARG A 77 -1.78 -14.11 8.02
CA ARG A 77 -0.32 -14.38 7.89
C ARG A 77 0.33 -13.40 6.92
N ALA A 78 -0.27 -13.17 5.76
CA ALA A 78 0.23 -12.21 4.78
C ALA A 78 0.21 -10.78 5.34
N ALA A 79 -0.81 -10.42 6.12
CA ALA A 79 -0.88 -9.13 6.80
C ALA A 79 0.28 -8.94 7.79
N LYS A 80 0.60 -9.96 8.56
CA LYS A 80 1.76 -9.92 9.49
C LYS A 80 3.08 -9.72 8.75
N VAL A 81 3.27 -10.44 7.67
CA VAL A 81 4.48 -10.32 6.82
C VAL A 81 4.56 -8.91 6.24
N PHE A 82 3.47 -8.40 5.71
CA PHE A 82 3.42 -7.05 5.15
C PHE A 82 3.72 -5.98 6.19
N SER A 83 3.14 -6.10 7.38
CA SER A 83 3.41 -5.21 8.51
C SER A 83 4.88 -5.23 8.91
N SER A 84 5.48 -6.41 8.97
CA SER A 84 6.89 -6.60 9.32
C SER A 84 7.82 -5.90 8.33
N TYR A 85 7.58 -6.04 7.03
CA TYR A 85 8.43 -5.44 6.00
C TYR A 85 8.23 -3.94 5.84
N SER A 86 7.01 -3.46 5.94
CA SER A 86 6.69 -2.05 5.72
C SER A 86 6.93 -1.16 6.93
N GLY A 87 7.01 -1.75 8.13
CA GLY A 87 7.06 -0.99 9.37
C GLY A 87 5.75 -0.33 9.76
N ASN A 88 4.66 -0.62 9.07
CA ASN A 88 3.33 -0.07 9.33
C ASN A 88 2.33 -1.20 9.56
N SER A 89 1.24 -0.90 10.25
CA SER A 89 0.19 -1.88 10.50
C SER A 89 -0.50 -2.28 9.21
N ALA A 90 -0.68 -3.58 9.02
CA ALA A 90 -1.42 -4.14 7.90
C ALA A 90 -2.58 -4.98 8.43
N TYR A 91 -3.66 -5.03 7.67
CA TYR A 91 -4.89 -5.71 8.05
C TYR A 91 -5.30 -6.69 6.95
N THR A 92 -6.17 -7.63 7.28
CA THR A 92 -6.80 -8.42 6.24
C THR A 92 -7.83 -7.58 5.51
N ILE A 93 -8.03 -7.86 4.22
CA ILE A 93 -9.04 -7.18 3.40
C ILE A 93 -10.42 -7.30 4.06
N HIS A 94 -10.77 -8.50 4.47
CA HIS A 94 -12.07 -8.77 5.10
C HIS A 94 -12.28 -7.94 6.38
N LYS A 95 -11.28 -7.93 7.27
CA LYS A 95 -11.35 -7.18 8.53
C LYS A 95 -11.47 -5.68 8.31
N TRP A 96 -10.83 -5.15 7.27
CA TRP A 96 -10.87 -3.73 6.96
C TRP A 96 -12.18 -3.29 6.33
N ILE A 97 -12.71 -4.09 5.40
CA ILE A 97 -13.91 -3.74 4.63
C ILE A 97 -15.18 -3.99 5.43
N TYR A 98 -15.22 -5.06 6.23
CA TYR A 98 -16.43 -5.48 6.94
C TYR A 98 -16.32 -5.23 8.43
N ARG A 99 -17.45 -4.87 9.03
CA ARG A 99 -17.59 -4.71 10.47
C ARG A 99 -18.69 -5.65 10.96
N GLN A 100 -18.41 -6.39 12.03
CA GLN A 100 -19.43 -7.15 12.72
C GLN A 100 -20.23 -6.22 13.64
N LYS A 101 -21.54 -6.13 13.41
CA LYS A 101 -22.42 -5.21 14.16
C LYS A 101 -22.54 -5.57 15.63
N SER A 102 -22.78 -6.84 15.93
CA SER A 102 -22.90 -7.32 17.31
C SER A 102 -22.77 -8.84 17.33
N ILE A 103 -21.97 -9.35 18.26
CA ILE A 103 -21.81 -10.79 18.47
C ILE A 103 -23.09 -11.37 19.09
N LEU A 104 -23.77 -10.60 19.94
CA LEU A 104 -24.97 -11.04 20.66
C LEU A 104 -26.20 -11.23 19.77
N ASN A 105 -26.28 -10.48 18.68
CA ASN A 105 -27.40 -10.54 17.75
C ASN A 105 -27.19 -11.47 16.56
N GLY A 106 -26.03 -12.13 16.48
CA GLY A 106 -25.70 -12.97 15.33
C GLY A 106 -25.71 -12.23 13.99
N SER A 107 -25.53 -10.91 14.01
CA SER A 107 -25.59 -10.06 12.84
C SER A 107 -24.42 -10.33 11.90
N PRO A 108 -24.66 -10.34 10.56
CA PRO A 108 -23.57 -10.49 9.60
C PRO A 108 -22.64 -9.28 9.60
N PHE A 109 -21.49 -9.43 8.98
CA PHE A 109 -20.58 -8.32 8.75
C PHE A 109 -21.25 -7.27 7.87
N VAL A 110 -20.99 -6.01 8.19
CA VAL A 110 -21.50 -4.86 7.44
C VAL A 110 -20.33 -4.15 6.77
N LEU A 111 -20.52 -3.73 5.53
CA LEU A 111 -19.53 -2.97 4.79
C LEU A 111 -19.25 -1.65 5.48
N MET A 112 -17.96 -1.36 5.73
CA MET A 112 -17.53 -0.10 6.31
C MET A 112 -17.25 0.94 5.24
N GLU A 113 -17.59 2.19 5.54
CA GLU A 113 -17.26 3.31 4.68
C GLU A 113 -15.92 3.92 5.12
N ASN A 114 -14.95 3.92 4.22
CA ASN A 114 -13.58 4.37 4.49
C ASN A 114 -13.21 5.57 3.63
N ARG A 115 -13.75 6.74 3.95
CA ARG A 115 -13.54 7.96 3.16
C ARG A 115 -12.24 8.70 3.45
N ALA A 116 -11.60 8.42 4.59
CA ALA A 116 -10.42 9.15 5.02
C ALA A 116 -9.09 8.63 4.43
N ILE A 117 -9.15 7.59 3.60
CA ILE A 117 -7.97 6.94 3.04
C ILE A 117 -7.71 7.45 1.62
N ASN A 118 -6.49 7.88 1.37
CA ASN A 118 -6.06 8.35 0.05
C ASN A 118 -5.58 7.21 -0.85
N THR A 119 -4.93 6.21 -0.27
CA THR A 119 -4.28 5.13 -1.03
C THR A 119 -4.43 3.81 -0.32
N LEU A 120 -4.73 2.77 -1.09
CA LEU A 120 -4.90 1.41 -0.61
C LEU A 120 -3.84 0.51 -1.24
N PHE A 121 -3.09 -0.21 -0.40
CA PHE A 121 -2.12 -1.22 -0.83
C PHE A 121 -2.66 -2.60 -0.52
N ILE A 122 -2.60 -3.49 -1.48
CA ILE A 122 -3.05 -4.87 -1.32
C ILE A 122 -1.97 -5.84 -1.78
#